data_13fd2586e89abf1355afaf3856e005bb
#
_entry.id   13fd2586e89abf1355afaf3856e005bb
#
_cell.length_a   1.000
_cell.length_b   1.000
_cell.length_c   1.000
_cell.angle_alpha   90.00
_cell.angle_beta   90.00
_cell.angle_gamma   90.00
#
_symmetry.space_group_name_H-M   'P 1'
#
loop_
_entity.id
_entity.type
_entity.pdbx_description
1 polymer ?
#
loop_
_entity_poly.entity_id
_entity_poly.type
_entity_poly.pdbx_seq_one_letter_code
_entity_poly.pdbx_strand_id
1 'polypeptide(L)'
;MDAATHHDPVSLWAPRRQLTLAQARRRSERVRLLRMAFVACAAVSIGFFAGHVIKSAISSEARPDEVSEDETVTMLNPRFTGRDGSGQSFQITADAAKRRRTEAEAVDLVAPVLRDAAGTEVRAPSGMYDRAAGILELYDDVRISDNTGYTFQTSGARVHVGEGRVEGLSPLEGKGPLGDIRCDSYEVLEDGNRIVCLGNVRTVIYPAPAEEEAPEGEGDSDGSQ
;
A
#
# COMPACT_ATOMS: atom_id res chain seq x y z
N MET A 1 98.05 -59.57 -28.17
CA MET A 1 98.27 -58.38 -28.97
C MET A 1 96.92 -57.64 -28.98
N ASP A 2 96.77 -56.71 -28.03
CA ASP A 2 95.53 -55.99 -27.76
C ASP A 2 95.47 -54.72 -28.56
N ALA A 3 94.47 -54.62 -29.37
CA ALA A 3 94.16 -53.35 -30.04
C ALA A 3 93.19 -52.55 -29.15
N ALA A 4 93.75 -51.53 -28.51
CA ALA A 4 92.98 -50.60 -27.73
C ALA A 4 92.05 -49.74 -28.62
N THR A 5 90.76 -49.91 -28.49
CA THR A 5 89.75 -49.08 -29.11
C THR A 5 89.72 -47.67 -28.46
N HIS A 6 90.26 -46.74 -29.13
CA HIS A 6 90.26 -45.34 -28.73
C HIS A 6 88.79 -44.79 -28.88
N HIS A 7 88.13 -44.68 -27.78
CA HIS A 7 86.83 -43.98 -27.74
C HIS A 7 87.07 -42.47 -27.73
N ASP A 8 86.77 -41.87 -28.82
CA ASP A 8 86.86 -40.40 -29.02
C ASP A 8 85.73 -39.71 -28.22
N PRO A 9 86.02 -38.93 -27.19
CA PRO A 9 85.00 -38.30 -26.32
C PRO A 9 84.26 -37.15 -26.99
N VAL A 10 84.68 -36.69 -28.20
CA VAL A 10 84.07 -35.59 -28.92
C VAL A 10 82.74 -35.99 -29.60
N SER A 11 82.52 -37.31 -29.83
CA SER A 11 81.26 -37.79 -30.44
C SER A 11 80.03 -37.63 -29.58
N LEU A 12 80.21 -37.43 -28.27
CA LEU A 12 79.10 -37.19 -27.33
C LEU A 12 78.45 -35.82 -27.45
N TRP A 13 79.08 -34.87 -28.07
CA TRP A 13 78.66 -33.53 -28.22
C TRP A 13 78.11 -33.19 -29.66
N ALA A 14 78.05 -34.16 -30.52
CA ALA A 14 77.52 -33.98 -31.84
C ALA A 14 76.00 -33.74 -31.73
N PRO A 15 75.44 -32.64 -32.29
CA PRO A 15 74.04 -32.36 -32.22
C PRO A 15 73.24 -33.40 -32.99
N ARG A 16 72.47 -34.21 -32.26
CA ARG A 16 71.72 -35.35 -32.79
C ARG A 16 70.54 -34.99 -33.68
N ARG A 17 70.31 -33.71 -33.90
CA ARG A 17 69.23 -33.24 -34.78
C ARG A 17 69.73 -32.10 -35.70
N GLN A 18 69.99 -32.45 -36.91
CA GLN A 18 70.16 -31.45 -37.97
C GLN A 18 68.77 -30.96 -38.44
N LEU A 19 68.32 -29.90 -37.86
CA LEU A 19 67.08 -29.22 -38.35
C LEU A 19 67.44 -28.44 -39.63
N THR A 20 66.87 -28.84 -40.76
CA THR A 20 67.04 -28.09 -41.98
C THR A 20 66.40 -26.69 -41.83
N LEU A 21 67.05 -25.67 -42.45
CA LEU A 21 66.59 -24.27 -42.40
C LEU A 21 65.08 -24.10 -42.80
N ALA A 22 64.61 -24.98 -43.67
CA ALA A 22 63.21 -25.04 -44.06
C ALA A 22 62.25 -25.49 -42.95
N GLN A 23 62.67 -26.44 -42.09
CA GLN A 23 61.87 -26.88 -40.92
C GLN A 23 61.87 -25.84 -39.81
N ALA A 24 62.99 -25.13 -39.65
CA ALA A 24 63.06 -24.03 -38.67
C ALA A 24 62.15 -22.88 -39.05
N ARG A 25 62.12 -22.50 -40.34
CA ARG A 25 61.17 -21.46 -40.82
C ARG A 25 59.70 -21.84 -40.66
N ARG A 26 59.33 -23.08 -41.02
CA ARG A 26 57.96 -23.54 -40.87
C ARG A 26 57.54 -23.60 -39.38
N ARG A 27 58.44 -23.85 -38.47
CA ARG A 27 58.18 -23.87 -37.04
C ARG A 27 57.97 -22.45 -36.47
N SER A 28 58.82 -21.50 -36.95
CA SER A 28 58.67 -20.09 -36.55
C SER A 28 57.38 -19.44 -37.08
N GLU A 29 56.98 -19.79 -38.33
CA GLU A 29 55.71 -19.34 -38.90
C GLU A 29 54.49 -19.89 -38.11
N ARG A 30 54.51 -21.18 -37.74
CA ARG A 30 53.44 -21.74 -36.92
C ARG A 30 53.37 -21.08 -35.55
N VAL A 31 54.51 -20.83 -34.90
CA VAL A 31 54.54 -20.12 -33.61
C VAL A 31 54.05 -18.70 -33.74
N ARG A 32 54.38 -18.01 -34.87
CA ARG A 32 53.86 -16.66 -35.11
C ARG A 32 52.37 -16.66 -35.36
N LEU A 33 51.86 -17.64 -36.11
CA LEU A 33 50.43 -17.82 -36.38
C LEU A 33 49.65 -18.16 -35.09
N LEU A 34 50.19 -19.06 -34.25
CA LEU A 34 49.63 -19.38 -32.95
C LEU A 34 49.59 -18.15 -32.01
N ARG A 35 50.66 -17.36 -32.03
CA ARG A 35 50.75 -16.12 -31.24
C ARG A 35 49.72 -15.08 -31.69
N MET A 36 49.54 -14.90 -33.02
CA MET A 36 48.51 -14.03 -33.56
C MET A 36 47.11 -14.53 -33.21
N ALA A 37 46.85 -15.84 -33.33
CA ALA A 37 45.56 -16.41 -33.00
C ALA A 37 45.22 -16.22 -31.51
N PHE A 38 46.24 -16.39 -30.65
CA PHE A 38 46.05 -16.20 -29.20
C PHE A 38 45.76 -14.74 -28.85
N VAL A 39 46.43 -13.78 -29.49
CA VAL A 39 46.19 -12.34 -29.31
C VAL A 39 44.79 -11.97 -29.83
N ALA A 40 44.38 -12.53 -30.98
CA ALA A 40 43.04 -12.30 -31.53
C ALA A 40 41.96 -12.85 -30.63
N CYS A 41 42.09 -14.06 -30.10
CA CYS A 41 41.15 -14.63 -29.14
C CYS A 41 41.10 -13.83 -27.84
N ALA A 42 42.21 -13.34 -27.33
CA ALA A 42 42.22 -12.47 -26.15
C ALA A 42 41.51 -11.15 -26.39
N ALA A 43 41.73 -10.52 -27.55
CA ALA A 43 41.05 -9.28 -27.95
C ALA A 43 39.54 -9.48 -28.09
N VAL A 44 39.11 -10.60 -28.70
CA VAL A 44 37.66 -10.95 -28.80
C VAL A 44 37.05 -11.19 -27.42
N SER A 45 37.76 -11.90 -26.53
CA SER A 45 37.29 -12.15 -25.17
C SER A 45 37.13 -10.85 -24.37
N ILE A 46 38.11 -9.96 -24.45
CA ILE A 46 38.04 -8.64 -23.78
C ILE A 46 36.93 -7.79 -24.39
N GLY A 47 36.75 -7.79 -25.69
CA GLY A 47 35.68 -7.08 -26.39
C GLY A 47 34.29 -7.60 -26.01
N PHE A 48 34.14 -8.93 -25.89
CA PHE A 48 32.89 -9.56 -25.44
C PHE A 48 32.57 -9.22 -23.98
N PHE A 49 33.59 -9.26 -23.12
CA PHE A 49 33.44 -8.91 -21.71
C PHE A 49 33.11 -7.43 -21.52
N ALA A 50 33.82 -6.54 -22.21
CA ALA A 50 33.54 -5.10 -22.22
C ALA A 50 32.14 -4.80 -22.77
N GLY A 51 31.75 -5.44 -23.87
CA GLY A 51 30.40 -5.30 -24.45
C GLY A 51 29.31 -5.78 -23.50
N HIS A 52 29.55 -6.85 -22.75
CA HIS A 52 28.61 -7.36 -21.76
C HIS A 52 28.47 -6.42 -20.55
N VAL A 53 29.58 -5.85 -20.10
CA VAL A 53 29.59 -4.86 -19.00
C VAL A 53 28.91 -3.56 -19.44
N ILE A 54 29.21 -3.07 -20.64
CA ILE A 54 28.57 -1.86 -21.18
C ILE A 54 27.09 -2.09 -21.42
N LYS A 55 26.68 -3.24 -21.97
CA LYS A 55 25.28 -3.59 -22.14
C LYS A 55 24.57 -3.70 -20.80
N SER A 56 25.22 -4.27 -19.79
CA SER A 56 24.69 -4.33 -18.42
C SER A 56 24.54 -2.92 -17.80
N ALA A 57 25.51 -2.02 -18.02
CA ALA A 57 25.45 -0.66 -17.52
C ALA A 57 24.37 0.19 -18.23
N ILE A 58 24.22 0.05 -19.56
CA ILE A 58 23.18 0.75 -20.32
C ILE A 58 21.79 0.15 -20.07
N SER A 59 21.70 -1.18 -19.82
CA SER A 59 20.45 -1.82 -19.45
C SER A 59 20.07 -1.52 -17.99
N SER A 60 21.00 -1.06 -17.16
CA SER A 60 20.70 -0.56 -15.80
C SER A 60 20.04 0.82 -15.81
N GLU A 61 20.17 1.60 -16.89
CA GLU A 61 19.44 2.86 -17.06
C GLU A 61 18.01 2.66 -17.62
N ALA A 62 17.68 1.47 -18.11
CA ALA A 62 16.34 1.09 -18.57
C ALA A 62 15.71 -0.03 -17.72
N ARG A 63 16.13 -0.16 -16.47
CA ARG A 63 15.36 -0.84 -15.45
C ARG A 63 14.53 0.21 -14.74
N PRO A 64 13.22 0.22 -14.97
CA PRO A 64 12.28 0.67 -13.95
C PRO A 64 12.07 -0.49 -12.98
N ASP A 65 13.16 -1.01 -12.43
CA ASP A 65 13.21 -1.66 -11.13
C ASP A 65 13.96 -0.67 -10.22
N GLU A 66 13.46 0.56 -10.14
CA GLU A 66 13.22 1.08 -8.83
C GLU A 66 12.38 -0.01 -8.18
N VAL A 67 13.02 -0.85 -7.40
CA VAL A 67 12.43 -1.34 -6.18
C VAL A 67 12.00 -0.04 -5.51
N SER A 68 10.78 0.38 -5.82
CA SER A 68 10.10 1.43 -5.11
C SER A 68 10.19 0.96 -3.68
N GLU A 69 10.96 1.69 -2.84
CA GLU A 69 10.98 1.51 -1.40
C GLU A 69 9.56 1.62 -0.83
N ASP A 70 8.61 1.97 -1.66
CA ASP A 70 7.16 1.97 -1.53
C ASP A 70 6.52 0.74 -2.20
N GLU A 71 6.95 -0.47 -1.86
CA GLU A 71 6.18 -1.65 -2.25
C GLU A 71 4.81 -1.59 -1.54
N THR A 72 3.84 -0.99 -2.24
CA THR A 72 2.49 -0.79 -1.75
C THR A 72 1.69 -2.07 -1.94
N VAL A 73 1.26 -2.68 -0.86
CA VAL A 73 0.32 -3.80 -0.92
C VAL A 73 -1.09 -3.24 -1.12
N THR A 74 -1.70 -3.55 -2.25
CA THR A 74 -3.09 -3.16 -2.54
C THR A 74 -4.03 -4.32 -2.30
N MET A 75 -5.07 -4.09 -1.51
CA MET A 75 -6.19 -5.02 -1.30
C MET A 75 -7.43 -4.48 -1.98
N LEU A 76 -8.20 -5.33 -2.63
CA LEU A 76 -9.50 -5.00 -3.22
C LEU A 76 -10.62 -5.48 -2.30
N ASN A 77 -11.64 -4.66 -2.13
CA ASN A 77 -12.79 -4.91 -1.26
C ASN A 77 -12.39 -5.38 0.15
N PRO A 78 -11.47 -4.66 0.83
CA PRO A 78 -11.05 -5.03 2.17
C PRO A 78 -12.21 -4.95 3.15
N ARG A 79 -12.15 -5.82 4.17
CA ARG A 79 -13.10 -5.82 5.28
C ARG A 79 -12.34 -5.94 6.59
N PHE A 80 -12.50 -4.96 7.45
CA PHE A 80 -11.98 -4.95 8.81
C PHE A 80 -13.16 -5.08 9.77
N THR A 81 -13.05 -5.97 10.72
CA THR A 81 -14.08 -6.17 11.76
C THR A 81 -13.43 -6.11 13.13
N GLY A 82 -14.14 -5.56 14.08
CA GLY A 82 -13.67 -5.45 15.46
C GLY A 82 -14.82 -5.31 16.44
N ARG A 83 -14.45 -5.05 17.69
CA ARG A 83 -15.38 -4.67 18.76
C ARG A 83 -14.89 -3.37 19.38
N ASP A 84 -15.83 -2.51 19.74
CA ASP A 84 -15.55 -1.30 20.51
C ASP A 84 -15.37 -1.61 22.02
N GLY A 85 -15.15 -0.55 22.80
CA GLY A 85 -14.99 -0.68 24.26
C GLY A 85 -16.24 -1.15 24.99
N SER A 86 -17.41 -1.02 24.38
CA SER A 86 -18.69 -1.52 24.89
C SER A 86 -18.95 -2.99 24.50
N GLY A 87 -18.10 -3.57 23.65
CA GLY A 87 -18.21 -4.92 23.10
C GLY A 87 -19.10 -5.03 21.88
N GLN A 88 -19.61 -3.92 21.36
CA GLN A 88 -20.39 -3.89 20.12
C GLN A 88 -19.51 -4.14 18.92
N SER A 89 -20.03 -4.81 17.90
CA SER A 89 -19.29 -5.09 16.68
C SER A 89 -19.34 -3.92 15.72
N PHE A 90 -18.20 -3.63 15.07
CA PHE A 90 -18.13 -2.72 13.94
C PHE A 90 -17.48 -3.38 12.73
N GLN A 91 -17.77 -2.85 11.56
CA GLN A 91 -17.18 -3.29 10.31
C GLN A 91 -16.79 -2.07 9.46
N ILE A 92 -15.54 -2.06 8.99
CA ILE A 92 -15.06 -1.10 8.00
C ILE A 92 -14.86 -1.84 6.69
N THR A 93 -15.45 -1.35 5.62
CA THR A 93 -15.25 -1.83 4.24
C THR A 93 -14.73 -0.69 3.38
N ALA A 94 -14.06 -1.01 2.29
CA ALA A 94 -13.64 -0.02 1.28
C ALA A 94 -13.57 -0.68 -0.10
N ASP A 95 -13.53 0.11 -1.17
CA ASP A 95 -13.33 -0.42 -2.53
C ASP A 95 -11.89 -0.91 -2.70
N ALA A 96 -10.93 -0.19 -2.14
CA ALA A 96 -9.53 -0.58 -2.12
C ALA A 96 -8.86 -0.10 -0.84
N ALA A 97 -7.78 -0.81 -0.45
CA ALA A 97 -6.89 -0.40 0.61
C ALA A 97 -5.45 -0.50 0.15
N LYS A 98 -4.66 0.52 0.44
CA LYS A 98 -3.24 0.60 0.10
C LYS A 98 -2.43 0.72 1.38
N ARG A 99 -1.46 -0.16 1.57
CA ARG A 99 -0.54 -0.15 2.70
C ARG A 99 0.88 0.05 2.21
N ARG A 100 1.56 1.05 2.74
CA ARG A 100 3.00 1.23 2.54
C ARG A 100 3.77 0.27 3.45
N ARG A 101 4.85 -0.30 2.94
CA ARG A 101 5.67 -1.24 3.72
C ARG A 101 6.32 -0.60 4.95
N THR A 102 6.60 0.70 4.89
CA THR A 102 7.20 1.51 5.96
C THR A 102 6.22 1.83 7.09
N GLU A 103 4.90 1.79 6.81
CA GLU A 103 3.82 2.10 7.76
C GLU A 103 2.92 0.88 7.90
N ALA A 104 3.43 -0.16 8.59
CA ALA A 104 2.78 -1.47 8.64
C ALA A 104 1.36 -1.47 9.25
N GLU A 105 1.05 -0.49 10.07
CA GLU A 105 -0.20 -0.41 10.82
C GLU A 105 -1.26 0.49 10.17
N ALA A 106 -0.84 1.49 9.37
CA ALA A 106 -1.74 2.42 8.70
C ALA A 106 -2.07 1.96 7.27
N VAL A 107 -3.33 2.13 6.87
CA VAL A 107 -3.87 1.72 5.58
C VAL A 107 -4.70 2.85 4.98
N ASP A 108 -4.33 3.32 3.80
CA ASP A 108 -5.13 4.28 3.04
C ASP A 108 -6.34 3.56 2.42
N LEU A 109 -7.53 4.12 2.60
CA LEU A 109 -8.79 3.55 2.14
C LEU A 109 -9.44 4.40 1.05
N VAL A 110 -9.98 3.74 0.04
CA VAL A 110 -10.78 4.35 -1.04
C VAL A 110 -12.24 4.01 -0.80
N ALA A 111 -13.08 5.03 -0.73
CA ALA A 111 -14.51 4.92 -0.45
C ALA A 111 -14.82 4.08 0.81
N PRO A 112 -14.23 4.40 1.98
CA PRO A 112 -14.51 3.66 3.21
C PRO A 112 -15.95 3.82 3.67
N VAL A 113 -16.49 2.72 4.20
CA VAL A 113 -17.80 2.65 4.86
C VAL A 113 -17.62 1.95 6.20
N LEU A 114 -17.88 2.65 7.30
CA LEU A 114 -17.99 2.11 8.64
C LEU A 114 -19.44 1.81 8.95
N ARG A 115 -19.73 0.64 9.50
CA ARG A 115 -21.03 0.26 10.06
C ARG A 115 -20.85 -0.29 11.46
N ASP A 116 -21.68 0.16 12.37
CA ASP A 116 -21.74 -0.36 13.72
C ASP A 116 -22.96 -1.27 13.94
N ALA A 117 -23.04 -1.89 15.12
CA ALA A 117 -24.15 -2.74 15.48
C ALA A 117 -25.44 -1.94 15.80
N ALA A 118 -25.33 -0.65 16.10
CA ALA A 118 -26.47 0.24 16.36
C ALA A 118 -27.18 0.67 15.08
N GLY A 119 -26.61 0.41 13.91
CA GLY A 119 -27.15 0.76 12.60
C GLY A 119 -26.66 2.10 12.08
N THR A 120 -25.63 2.68 12.70
CA THR A 120 -24.96 3.86 12.18
C THR A 120 -24.10 3.47 10.97
N GLU A 121 -24.18 4.28 9.93
CA GLU A 121 -23.32 4.14 8.75
C GLU A 121 -22.56 5.45 8.51
N VAL A 122 -21.23 5.35 8.41
CA VAL A 122 -20.34 6.47 8.08
C VAL A 122 -19.67 6.18 6.76
N ARG A 123 -19.75 7.11 5.80
CA ARG A 123 -19.16 7.02 4.47
C ARG A 123 -18.29 8.22 4.16
N ALA A 124 -17.21 8.01 3.42
CA ALA A 124 -16.38 9.07 2.88
C ALA A 124 -15.77 8.65 1.53
N PRO A 125 -15.33 9.58 0.68
CA PRO A 125 -14.59 9.27 -0.55
C PRO A 125 -13.20 8.68 -0.27
N SER A 126 -12.54 9.11 0.81
CA SER A 126 -11.21 8.65 1.20
C SER A 126 -11.04 8.61 2.72
N GLY A 127 -10.08 7.85 3.19
CA GLY A 127 -9.77 7.78 4.62
C GLY A 127 -8.48 7.01 4.87
N MET A 128 -8.04 7.01 6.13
CA MET A 128 -6.90 6.24 6.61
C MET A 128 -7.30 5.50 7.88
N TYR A 129 -7.00 4.22 7.95
CA TYR A 129 -7.25 3.41 9.13
C TYR A 129 -5.94 2.96 9.77
N ASP A 130 -5.67 3.46 10.96
CA ASP A 130 -4.58 2.97 11.81
C ASP A 130 -5.14 1.87 12.73
N ARG A 131 -4.70 0.64 12.48
CA ARG A 131 -5.16 -0.54 13.23
C ARG A 131 -4.60 -0.61 14.63
N ALA A 132 -3.37 -0.11 14.85
CA ALA A 132 -2.72 -0.14 16.15
C ALA A 132 -3.33 0.90 17.09
N ALA A 133 -3.60 2.10 16.58
CA ALA A 133 -4.26 3.16 17.33
C ALA A 133 -5.78 2.98 17.44
N GLY A 134 -6.39 2.17 16.56
CA GLY A 134 -7.85 2.05 16.46
C GLY A 134 -8.51 3.33 15.96
N ILE A 135 -7.82 4.10 15.11
CA ILE A 135 -8.27 5.40 14.61
C ILE A 135 -8.60 5.29 13.12
N LEU A 136 -9.82 5.68 12.75
CA LEU A 136 -10.23 5.85 11.36
C LEU A 136 -10.39 7.35 11.07
N GLU A 137 -9.53 7.89 10.23
CA GLU A 137 -9.65 9.24 9.72
C GLU A 137 -10.37 9.23 8.38
N LEU A 138 -11.36 10.10 8.22
CA LEU A 138 -12.19 10.22 7.03
C LEU A 138 -12.07 11.63 6.46
N TYR A 139 -11.95 11.73 5.15
CA TYR A 139 -11.68 12.98 4.43
C TYR A 139 -12.70 13.19 3.33
N ASP A 140 -13.00 14.45 3.08
CA ASP A 140 -13.88 14.95 2.05
C ASP A 140 -15.32 14.40 2.17
N ASP A 141 -16.32 15.23 2.12
CA ASP A 141 -17.76 14.87 2.09
C ASP A 141 -18.13 13.64 2.95
N VAL A 142 -17.76 13.66 4.23
CA VAL A 142 -18.10 12.59 5.17
C VAL A 142 -19.58 12.66 5.48
N ARG A 143 -20.29 11.55 5.29
CA ARG A 143 -21.72 11.42 5.58
C ARG A 143 -21.95 10.36 6.63
N ILE A 144 -22.73 10.73 7.64
CA ILE A 144 -23.11 9.87 8.74
C ILE A 144 -24.62 9.75 8.70
N SER A 145 -25.14 8.54 8.77
CA SER A 145 -26.58 8.28 8.88
C SER A 145 -26.84 7.27 9.97
N ASP A 146 -27.88 7.49 10.76
CA ASP A 146 -28.34 6.56 11.76
C ASP A 146 -29.65 5.88 11.34
N ASN A 147 -30.10 4.92 12.15
CA ASN A 147 -31.35 4.21 11.93
C ASN A 147 -32.60 4.99 12.39
N THR A 148 -32.42 6.20 13.00
CA THR A 148 -33.53 7.05 13.49
C THR A 148 -33.87 8.17 12.53
N GLY A 149 -33.17 8.26 11.39
CA GLY A 149 -33.41 9.20 10.32
C GLY A 149 -32.61 10.49 10.41
N TYR A 150 -31.60 10.55 11.30
CA TYR A 150 -30.64 11.64 11.30
C TYR A 150 -29.55 11.39 10.27
N THR A 151 -29.18 12.47 9.59
CA THR A 151 -28.05 12.52 8.65
C THR A 151 -27.16 13.68 8.98
N PHE A 152 -25.85 13.44 9.04
CA PHE A 152 -24.87 14.49 9.28
C PHE A 152 -23.87 14.51 8.13
N GLN A 153 -23.38 15.71 7.81
CA GLN A 153 -22.39 15.95 6.77
C GLN A 153 -21.27 16.84 7.32
N THR A 154 -20.04 16.48 7.03
CA THR A 154 -18.83 17.22 7.41
C THR A 154 -17.73 17.00 6.38
N SER A 155 -16.70 17.84 6.37
CA SER A 155 -15.54 17.67 5.49
C SER A 155 -14.46 16.73 6.07
N GLY A 156 -14.54 16.38 7.34
CA GLY A 156 -13.58 15.47 7.97
C GLY A 156 -14.04 14.99 9.32
N ALA A 157 -13.73 13.73 9.63
CA ALA A 157 -14.05 13.10 10.90
C ALA A 157 -12.91 12.17 11.34
N ARG A 158 -12.63 12.13 12.64
CA ARG A 158 -11.75 11.16 13.27
C ARG A 158 -12.57 10.28 14.18
N VAL A 159 -12.61 8.98 13.88
CA VAL A 159 -13.36 7.98 14.61
C VAL A 159 -12.41 7.15 15.45
N HIS A 160 -12.55 7.19 16.77
CA HIS A 160 -11.87 6.32 17.72
C HIS A 160 -12.73 5.06 17.90
N VAL A 161 -12.44 4.05 17.07
CA VAL A 161 -13.33 2.88 16.91
C VAL A 161 -13.44 2.06 18.17
N GLY A 162 -12.35 2.02 18.98
CA GLY A 162 -12.35 1.34 20.27
C GLY A 162 -13.11 2.07 21.38
N GLU A 163 -13.30 3.39 21.25
CA GLU A 163 -13.93 4.24 22.28
C GLU A 163 -15.36 4.62 21.93
N GLY A 164 -15.83 4.30 20.71
CA GLY A 164 -17.15 4.76 20.23
C GLY A 164 -17.26 6.29 20.14
N ARG A 165 -16.13 6.99 19.95
CA ARG A 165 -16.05 8.45 19.93
C ARG A 165 -15.70 8.95 18.54
N VAL A 166 -16.39 10.01 18.12
CA VAL A 166 -16.10 10.71 16.85
C VAL A 166 -15.82 12.16 17.15
N GLU A 167 -14.80 12.72 16.58
CA GLU A 167 -14.44 14.12 16.67
C GLU A 167 -14.17 14.73 15.30
N GLY A 168 -14.50 16.01 15.14
CA GLY A 168 -14.23 16.78 13.94
C GLY A 168 -13.98 18.24 14.23
N LEU A 169 -12.92 18.76 13.63
CA LEU A 169 -12.57 20.18 13.67
C LEU A 169 -13.17 20.95 12.47
N SER A 170 -13.98 20.28 11.68
CA SER A 170 -14.68 20.85 10.52
C SER A 170 -16.13 21.10 10.85
N PRO A 171 -16.81 22.05 10.17
CA PRO A 171 -18.23 22.29 10.36
C PRO A 171 -19.07 21.02 10.15
N LEU A 172 -20.05 20.83 11.05
CA LEU A 172 -21.04 19.78 10.96
C LEU A 172 -22.39 20.38 10.57
N GLU A 173 -23.04 19.77 9.61
CA GLU A 173 -24.45 20.02 9.27
C GLU A 173 -25.24 18.73 9.52
N GLY A 174 -26.22 18.80 10.42
CA GLY A 174 -27.09 17.68 10.76
C GLY A 174 -28.54 17.99 10.39
N LYS A 175 -29.23 16.98 9.87
CA LYS A 175 -30.67 17.04 9.55
C LYS A 175 -31.35 15.81 10.13
N GLY A 176 -32.51 15.99 10.70
CA GLY A 176 -33.28 14.92 11.27
C GLY A 176 -34.78 15.25 11.42
N PRO A 177 -35.53 14.27 11.87
CA PRO A 177 -37.00 14.43 11.99
C PRO A 177 -37.42 15.51 12.99
N LEU A 178 -36.59 15.81 13.99
CA LEU A 178 -36.89 16.81 15.03
C LEU A 178 -36.29 18.19 14.71
N GLY A 179 -35.45 18.31 13.66
CA GLY A 179 -34.84 19.59 13.31
C GLY A 179 -33.47 19.44 12.68
N ASP A 180 -32.88 20.62 12.42
CA ASP A 180 -31.54 20.76 11.83
C ASP A 180 -30.56 21.33 12.86
N ILE A 181 -29.31 20.96 12.77
CA ILE A 181 -28.22 21.48 13.59
C ILE A 181 -27.02 21.83 12.70
N ARG A 182 -26.32 22.91 13.05
CA ARG A 182 -25.06 23.30 12.43
C ARG A 182 -24.11 23.84 13.50
N CYS A 183 -22.85 23.49 13.41
CA CYS A 183 -21.78 23.98 14.28
C CYS A 183 -20.42 23.96 13.58
N ASP A 184 -19.42 24.65 14.15
CA ASP A 184 -18.08 24.75 13.56
C ASP A 184 -17.21 23.53 13.86
N SER A 185 -17.42 22.89 15.00
CA SER A 185 -16.76 21.63 15.39
C SER A 185 -17.67 20.78 16.25
N TYR A 186 -17.36 19.50 16.36
CA TYR A 186 -18.24 18.56 17.04
C TYR A 186 -17.47 17.42 17.70
N GLU A 187 -18.09 16.84 18.70
CA GLU A 187 -17.68 15.60 19.32
C GLU A 187 -18.91 14.72 19.56
N VAL A 188 -18.85 13.48 19.12
CA VAL A 188 -19.87 12.46 19.35
C VAL A 188 -19.33 11.48 20.36
N LEU A 189 -20.08 11.25 21.42
CA LEU A 189 -19.74 10.42 22.57
C LEU A 189 -20.80 9.35 22.78
N GLU A 190 -20.46 8.34 23.59
CA GLU A 190 -21.40 7.32 24.03
C GLU A 190 -22.08 6.59 22.86
N ASP A 191 -21.27 6.18 21.88
CA ASP A 191 -21.74 5.46 20.67
C ASP A 191 -22.87 6.18 19.92
N GLY A 192 -22.77 7.50 19.81
CA GLY A 192 -23.75 8.32 19.09
C GLY A 192 -24.87 8.93 19.94
N ASN A 193 -25.01 8.53 21.20
CA ASN A 193 -26.10 9.01 22.07
C ASN A 193 -25.92 10.45 22.54
N ARG A 194 -24.71 11.01 22.43
CA ARG A 194 -24.40 12.36 22.88
C ARG A 194 -23.57 13.09 21.84
N ILE A 195 -24.12 14.19 21.33
CA ILE A 195 -23.44 15.09 20.40
C ILE A 195 -23.16 16.42 21.10
N VAL A 196 -21.90 16.83 21.11
CA VAL A 196 -21.44 18.12 21.62
C VAL A 196 -21.03 18.97 20.42
N CYS A 197 -21.72 20.07 20.20
CA CYS A 197 -21.42 21.03 19.16
C CYS A 197 -20.76 22.28 19.73
N LEU A 198 -19.72 22.78 19.07
CA LEU A 198 -18.93 23.93 19.49
C LEU A 198 -18.80 24.95 18.34
N GLY A 199 -18.87 26.23 18.69
CA GLY A 199 -18.71 27.35 17.77
C GLY A 199 -19.90 27.55 16.83
N ASN A 200 -20.43 28.76 16.78
CA ASN A 200 -21.53 29.22 15.91
C ASN A 200 -22.70 28.23 15.78
N VAL A 201 -23.10 27.63 16.92
CA VAL A 201 -24.16 26.62 16.95
C VAL A 201 -25.48 27.26 16.54
N ARG A 202 -26.14 26.68 15.54
CA ARG A 202 -27.48 27.03 15.11
C ARG A 202 -28.34 25.77 15.07
N THR A 203 -29.46 25.78 15.78
CA THR A 203 -30.42 24.69 15.78
C THR A 203 -31.79 25.22 15.37
N VAL A 204 -32.47 24.49 14.51
CA VAL A 204 -33.84 24.70 14.11
C VAL A 204 -34.64 23.48 14.58
N ILE A 205 -35.63 23.68 15.42
CA ILE A 205 -36.46 22.60 15.94
C ILE A 205 -37.81 22.64 15.21
N TYR A 206 -38.23 21.50 14.68
CA TYR A 206 -39.55 21.35 14.07
C TYR A 206 -40.53 20.91 15.15
N PRO A 207 -41.68 21.61 15.26
CA PRO A 207 -42.72 21.17 16.18
C PRO A 207 -43.24 19.79 15.76
N ALA A 208 -43.43 18.90 16.72
CA ALA A 208 -44.11 17.64 16.45
C ALA A 208 -45.48 17.92 15.83
N PRO A 209 -45.95 17.13 14.85
CA PRO A 209 -47.30 17.22 14.38
C PRO A 209 -48.24 17.12 15.61
N ALA A 210 -49.15 18.08 15.76
CA ALA A 210 -50.15 17.97 16.83
C ALA A 210 -50.88 16.64 16.66
N GLU A 211 -50.81 15.78 17.66
CA GLU A 211 -51.68 14.61 17.72
C GLU A 211 -53.10 15.19 17.62
N GLU A 212 -53.80 14.89 16.53
CA GLU A 212 -55.20 15.18 16.35
C GLU A 212 -55.91 14.38 17.44
N GLU A 213 -56.27 15.07 18.57
CA GLU A 213 -57.11 14.50 19.58
C GLU A 213 -58.34 13.94 18.87
N ALA A 214 -58.44 12.60 18.86
CA ALA A 214 -59.62 11.94 18.38
C ALA A 214 -60.80 12.49 19.18
N PRO A 215 -61.88 12.93 18.55
CA PRO A 215 -63.02 13.48 19.25
C PRO A 215 -63.50 12.45 20.25
N GLU A 216 -63.46 12.81 21.55
CA GLU A 216 -64.09 12.02 22.62
C GLU A 216 -65.53 11.80 22.20
N GLY A 217 -65.86 10.57 21.89
CA GLY A 217 -67.20 10.14 21.55
C GLY A 217 -68.15 10.55 22.67
N GLU A 218 -69.05 11.49 22.37
CA GLU A 218 -70.21 11.82 23.16
C GLU A 218 -70.91 10.53 23.58
N GLY A 219 -70.70 10.15 24.83
CA GLY A 219 -71.41 9.06 25.47
C GLY A 219 -72.89 9.46 25.52
N ASP A 220 -73.66 8.90 24.59
CA ASP A 220 -75.11 8.91 24.60
C ASP A 220 -75.60 8.17 25.84
N SER A 221 -75.91 8.95 26.87
CA SER A 221 -76.65 8.49 28.06
C SER A 221 -78.12 8.57 27.75
N ASP A 222 -78.65 7.59 27.03
CA ASP A 222 -80.09 7.36 26.96
C ASP A 222 -80.53 6.58 28.20
N GLY A 223 -81.13 7.32 29.14
CA GLY A 223 -81.83 6.79 30.25
C GLY A 223 -83.27 6.47 29.82
N SER A 224 -83.72 5.28 30.06
CA SER A 224 -85.15 4.92 30.13
C SER A 224 -85.44 3.88 31.19
N GLN A 225 -86.13 4.34 32.16
CA GLN A 225 -87.27 3.77 32.87
C GLN A 225 -87.25 2.23 33.10
#